data_38beadd64228b5a631f42aabd473be4e
#
_entry.id   38beadd64228b5a631f42aabd473be4e
#
_cell.length_a   1.000
_cell.length_b   1.000
_cell.length_c   1.000
_cell.angle_alpha   90.00
_cell.angle_beta   90.00
_cell.angle_gamma   90.00
#
_symmetry.space_group_name_H-M   'P 1'
#
loop_
_entity.id
_entity.type
_entity.pdbx_description
1 polymer ?
#
loop_
_entity_poly.entity_id
_entity_poly.type
_entity_poly.pdbx_seq_one_letter_code
_entity_poly.pdbx_strand_id
1 'polypeptide(L)'
;MEQKKRRFAVLTGGGDCPGLNAVIRAVVKTFLQNDCEVYGVLNGFNGLINDNLKLMDYAAVSGILPRGGTILGTTNRDNPFHFAVEENGELVYKDMREKVIENLRKYDIEALVVIGGDGSLNIGAELARECDIKVVGVPKTIDNDLPCTERTFGFDTAMAMATEALDRLHTTAESHHRVMVLEVMGRYAGWIALHSGIAGGADVILLPEIPYKLEPVIAKIQARKAAGKNFSIVVVAEGAHPEGGEMSIARMVEGSFEPIRLGGAGEKVAQAIEEQTGIESRCTVLGYLQRGGSPTAFDRVLSMRYGVAAAEACLRREYNVMVSLYHDQIVTVFIQKAASKPRQVPVDSEIIRTGRQLGLCFGD
;
A
#
# COMPACT_ATOMS: atom_id res chain seq x y z
N MET A 1 20.54 -39.52 14.16
CA MET A 1 19.16 -38.96 14.20
C MET A 1 19.17 -37.71 13.31
N GLU A 2 18.46 -37.70 12.21
CA GLU A 2 18.30 -36.50 11.43
C GLU A 2 17.64 -35.42 12.32
N GLN A 3 18.28 -34.28 12.42
CA GLN A 3 17.75 -33.17 13.20
C GLN A 3 16.50 -32.65 12.48
N LYS A 4 15.35 -32.65 13.15
CA LYS A 4 14.08 -32.16 12.61
C LYS A 4 14.24 -30.73 12.11
N LYS A 5 13.98 -30.49 10.82
CA LYS A 5 14.08 -29.13 10.23
C LYS A 5 13.07 -28.19 10.86
N ARG A 6 13.49 -26.96 11.10
CA ARG A 6 12.60 -25.86 11.50
C ARG A 6 11.69 -25.51 10.35
N ARG A 7 10.42 -25.17 10.66
CA ARG A 7 9.38 -24.88 9.68
C ARG A 7 8.78 -23.53 9.88
N PHE A 8 8.63 -22.79 8.81
CA PHE A 8 8.08 -21.44 8.81
C PHE A 8 6.97 -21.33 7.77
N ALA A 9 6.07 -20.36 7.95
CA ALA A 9 5.07 -20.07 6.94
C ALA A 9 5.16 -18.59 6.52
N VAL A 10 4.75 -18.29 5.28
CA VAL A 10 4.67 -16.94 4.74
C VAL A 10 3.33 -16.73 4.05
N LEU A 11 2.67 -15.63 4.35
CA LEU A 11 1.43 -15.20 3.70
C LEU A 11 1.51 -13.76 3.21
N THR A 12 0.65 -13.45 2.23
CA THR A 12 0.38 -12.10 1.74
C THR A 12 -1.04 -11.71 2.05
N GLY A 13 -1.26 -10.56 2.69
CA GLY A 13 -2.58 -10.08 3.11
C GLY A 13 -2.89 -8.65 2.65
N GLY A 14 -4.18 -8.37 2.47
CA GLY A 14 -4.67 -7.08 2.01
C GLY A 14 -4.53 -6.87 0.50
N GLY A 15 -4.62 -5.63 0.03
CA GLY A 15 -4.42 -5.30 -1.39
C GLY A 15 -3.02 -5.67 -1.88
N ASP A 16 -2.93 -6.11 -3.13
CA ASP A 16 -1.64 -6.41 -3.75
C ASP A 16 -0.84 -5.14 -4.08
N CYS A 17 0.45 -5.32 -4.27
CA CYS A 17 1.34 -4.27 -4.79
C CYS A 17 2.57 -4.88 -5.47
N PRO A 18 3.26 -4.11 -6.32
CA PRO A 18 4.54 -4.51 -6.88
C PRO A 18 5.58 -4.72 -5.77
N GLY A 19 6.32 -5.85 -5.83
CA GLY A 19 7.35 -6.21 -4.85
C GLY A 19 6.99 -7.40 -3.95
N LEU A 20 5.70 -7.79 -3.83
CA LEU A 20 5.28 -8.95 -3.03
C LEU A 20 6.06 -10.22 -3.38
N ASN A 21 6.16 -10.54 -4.67
CA ASN A 21 6.91 -11.71 -5.12
C ASN A 21 8.41 -11.63 -4.82
N ALA A 22 8.98 -10.43 -4.80
CA ALA A 22 10.38 -10.22 -4.42
C ALA A 22 10.61 -10.53 -2.92
N VAL A 23 9.66 -10.12 -2.04
CA VAL A 23 9.68 -10.47 -0.61
C VAL A 23 9.54 -11.97 -0.42
N ILE A 24 8.51 -12.60 -1.03
CA ILE A 24 8.29 -14.05 -0.95
C ILE A 24 9.55 -14.81 -1.36
N ARG A 25 10.14 -14.42 -2.50
CA ARG A 25 11.38 -15.03 -2.98
C ARG A 25 12.52 -14.90 -1.98
N ALA A 26 12.71 -13.74 -1.37
CA ALA A 26 13.76 -13.51 -0.41
C ALA A 26 13.55 -14.34 0.86
N VAL A 27 12.34 -14.34 1.43
CA VAL A 27 11.95 -15.17 2.60
C VAL A 27 12.22 -16.64 2.34
N VAL A 28 11.69 -17.19 1.24
CA VAL A 28 11.83 -18.61 0.89
C VAL A 28 13.30 -18.97 0.73
N LYS A 29 14.06 -18.19 -0.05
CA LYS A 29 15.48 -18.51 -0.29
C LYS A 29 16.32 -18.44 0.98
N THR A 30 16.07 -17.47 1.86
CA THR A 30 16.79 -17.34 3.13
C THR A 30 16.53 -18.54 4.04
N PHE A 31 15.28 -19.00 4.19
CA PHE A 31 14.96 -20.19 4.98
C PHE A 31 15.59 -21.44 4.38
N LEU A 32 15.50 -21.65 3.07
CA LEU A 32 16.10 -22.83 2.41
C LEU A 32 17.62 -22.87 2.55
N GLN A 33 18.31 -21.70 2.48
CA GLN A 33 19.76 -21.62 2.68
C GLN A 33 20.19 -21.92 4.12
N ASN A 34 19.28 -21.83 5.09
CA ASN A 34 19.51 -22.14 6.49
C ASN A 34 18.90 -23.51 6.89
N ASP A 35 18.73 -24.40 5.93
CA ASP A 35 18.23 -25.79 6.09
C ASP A 35 16.86 -25.87 6.80
N CYS A 36 15.99 -24.89 6.54
CA CYS A 36 14.63 -24.84 7.02
C CYS A 36 13.63 -25.20 5.92
N GLU A 37 12.45 -25.64 6.30
CA GLU A 37 11.30 -25.78 5.41
C GLU A 37 10.42 -24.53 5.52
N VAL A 38 9.83 -24.10 4.39
CA VAL A 38 8.95 -22.95 4.36
C VAL A 38 7.68 -23.26 3.57
N TYR A 39 6.54 -22.89 4.15
CA TYR A 39 5.22 -23.07 3.56
C TYR A 39 4.66 -21.72 3.12
N GLY A 40 4.24 -21.64 1.86
CA GLY A 40 3.44 -20.51 1.35
C GLY A 40 1.97 -20.76 1.68
N VAL A 41 1.35 -19.81 2.37
CA VAL A 41 -0.08 -19.84 2.67
C VAL A 41 -0.84 -19.19 1.53
N LEU A 42 -1.73 -19.92 0.88
CA LEU A 42 -2.48 -19.42 -0.27
C LEU A 42 -3.67 -18.59 0.17
N ASN A 43 -3.91 -17.48 -0.55
CA ASN A 43 -5.02 -16.55 -0.30
C ASN A 43 -5.02 -15.93 1.12
N GLY A 44 -3.85 -15.58 1.64
CA GLY A 44 -3.71 -14.88 2.90
C GLY A 44 -4.24 -15.66 4.11
N PHE A 45 -4.93 -14.98 5.03
CA PHE A 45 -5.49 -15.62 6.23
C PHE A 45 -6.54 -16.69 5.92
N ASN A 46 -7.21 -16.62 4.76
CA ASN A 46 -8.11 -17.65 4.30
C ASN A 46 -7.42 -19.03 4.24
N GLY A 47 -6.20 -19.05 3.72
CA GLY A 47 -5.43 -20.29 3.62
C GLY A 47 -5.03 -20.88 4.98
N LEU A 48 -4.80 -20.02 6.00
CA LEU A 48 -4.58 -20.51 7.37
C LEU A 48 -5.81 -21.16 7.96
N ILE A 49 -7.00 -20.59 7.68
CA ILE A 49 -8.28 -21.09 8.19
C ILE A 49 -8.66 -22.41 7.47
N ASN A 50 -8.50 -22.46 6.16
CA ASN A 50 -8.97 -23.55 5.29
C ASN A 50 -7.88 -24.57 4.94
N ASP A 51 -6.78 -24.61 5.69
CA ASP A 51 -5.69 -25.59 5.54
C ASP A 51 -5.06 -25.62 4.13
N ASN A 52 -4.87 -24.43 3.53
CA ASN A 52 -4.32 -24.30 2.19
C ASN A 52 -2.86 -23.79 2.22
N LEU A 53 -1.96 -24.66 2.65
CA LEU A 53 -0.52 -24.40 2.74
C LEU A 53 0.23 -25.26 1.72
N LYS A 54 1.23 -24.67 1.05
CA LYS A 54 2.06 -25.34 0.06
C LYS A 54 3.53 -25.25 0.46
N LEU A 55 4.22 -26.40 0.51
CA LEU A 55 5.67 -26.40 0.68
C LEU A 55 6.35 -25.69 -0.49
N MET A 56 7.26 -24.78 -0.19
CA MET A 56 7.97 -23.95 -1.15
C MET A 56 9.41 -24.43 -1.31
N ASP A 57 9.87 -24.44 -2.54
CA ASP A 57 11.25 -24.77 -2.92
C ASP A 57 11.86 -23.67 -3.79
N TYR A 58 13.10 -23.87 -4.25
CA TYR A 58 13.78 -22.93 -5.15
C TYR A 58 13.06 -22.78 -6.50
N ALA A 59 12.40 -23.84 -6.99
CA ALA A 59 11.67 -23.80 -8.25
C ALA A 59 10.40 -22.93 -8.14
N ALA A 60 9.68 -23.05 -7.02
CA ALA A 60 8.47 -22.25 -6.76
C ALA A 60 8.73 -20.72 -6.78
N VAL A 61 9.95 -20.28 -6.46
CA VAL A 61 10.32 -18.86 -6.43
C VAL A 61 11.28 -18.45 -7.55
N SER A 62 11.44 -19.31 -8.56
CA SER A 62 12.26 -18.99 -9.74
C SER A 62 11.51 -18.03 -10.66
N GLY A 63 12.22 -17.00 -11.18
CA GLY A 63 11.67 -16.06 -12.16
C GLY A 63 10.61 -15.07 -11.65
N ILE A 64 10.24 -15.09 -10.35
CA ILE A 64 9.15 -14.25 -9.83
C ILE A 64 9.59 -12.84 -9.42
N LEU A 65 10.88 -12.54 -9.35
CA LEU A 65 11.40 -11.25 -8.90
C LEU A 65 10.80 -10.04 -9.64
N PRO A 66 10.66 -10.04 -10.98
CA PRO A 66 10.09 -8.91 -11.70
C PRO A 66 8.56 -8.96 -11.82
N ARG A 67 7.90 -9.99 -11.29
CA ARG A 67 6.45 -10.17 -11.45
C ARG A 67 5.68 -9.34 -10.42
N GLY A 68 4.70 -8.56 -10.90
CA GLY A 68 3.70 -7.91 -10.05
C GLY A 68 2.73 -8.92 -9.43
N GLY A 69 1.86 -8.43 -8.55
CA GLY A 69 0.94 -9.26 -7.80
C GLY A 69 1.64 -10.23 -6.84
N THR A 70 0.99 -11.32 -6.48
CA THR A 70 1.52 -12.35 -5.56
C THR A 70 1.23 -13.75 -6.07
N ILE A 71 2.26 -14.64 -6.04
CA ILE A 71 2.08 -16.06 -6.38
C ILE A 71 1.29 -16.85 -5.33
N LEU A 72 1.14 -16.27 -4.13
CA LEU A 72 0.37 -16.89 -3.05
C LEU A 72 -1.10 -16.49 -3.06
N GLY A 73 -1.49 -15.49 -3.86
CA GLY A 73 -2.81 -14.89 -3.74
C GLY A 73 -2.96 -14.06 -2.47
N THR A 74 -3.98 -13.24 -2.40
CA THR A 74 -4.23 -12.36 -1.25
C THR A 74 -5.74 -12.12 -1.07
N THR A 75 -6.13 -11.74 0.13
CA THR A 75 -7.51 -11.34 0.44
C THR A 75 -7.51 -10.19 1.44
N ASN A 76 -8.55 -9.37 1.39
CA ASN A 76 -8.79 -8.27 2.34
C ASN A 76 -10.09 -8.45 3.13
N ARG A 77 -10.63 -9.68 3.19
CA ARG A 77 -11.91 -9.99 3.85
C ARG A 77 -11.81 -11.01 4.97
N ASP A 78 -10.75 -11.83 4.98
CA ASP A 78 -10.67 -13.03 5.82
C ASP A 78 -9.90 -12.74 7.10
N ASN A 79 -10.62 -12.22 8.11
CA ASN A 79 -10.09 -12.03 9.46
C ASN A 79 -10.40 -13.27 10.31
N PRO A 80 -9.40 -13.98 10.87
CA PRO A 80 -9.63 -15.13 11.72
C PRO A 80 -10.49 -14.86 12.96
N PHE A 81 -10.48 -13.63 13.46
CA PHE A 81 -11.30 -13.21 14.62
C PHE A 81 -12.75 -12.91 14.25
N HIS A 82 -13.02 -12.66 12.96
CA HIS A 82 -14.33 -12.24 12.46
C HIS A 82 -14.50 -12.70 11.01
N PHE A 83 -14.51 -14.02 10.83
CA PHE A 83 -14.54 -14.66 9.51
C PHE A 83 -15.97 -14.82 9.01
N ALA A 84 -16.27 -14.28 7.83
CA ALA A 84 -17.58 -14.37 7.22
C ALA A 84 -17.82 -15.76 6.63
N VAL A 85 -18.87 -16.44 7.07
CA VAL A 85 -19.34 -17.75 6.57
C VAL A 85 -20.76 -17.57 6.08
N GLU A 86 -21.09 -18.11 4.92
CA GLU A 86 -22.47 -18.15 4.43
C GLU A 86 -23.21 -19.36 5.03
N GLU A 87 -24.24 -19.11 5.82
CA GLU A 87 -25.12 -20.13 6.41
C GLU A 87 -26.58 -19.80 6.06
N ASN A 88 -27.24 -20.74 5.41
CA ASN A 88 -28.67 -20.60 4.99
C ASN A 88 -28.97 -19.35 4.14
N GLY A 89 -27.97 -18.85 3.38
CA GLY A 89 -28.10 -17.63 2.55
C GLY A 89 -27.86 -16.32 3.30
N GLU A 90 -27.45 -16.38 4.57
CA GLU A 90 -27.06 -15.24 5.38
C GLU A 90 -25.57 -15.27 5.72
N LEU A 91 -24.93 -14.09 5.78
CA LEU A 91 -23.55 -13.96 6.22
C LEU A 91 -23.49 -13.97 7.75
N VAL A 92 -22.88 -15.00 8.32
CA VAL A 92 -22.61 -15.14 9.76
C VAL A 92 -21.12 -14.99 10.01
N TYR A 93 -20.76 -14.25 11.02
CA TYR A 93 -19.35 -14.07 11.39
C TYR A 93 -18.94 -15.02 12.50
N LYS A 94 -17.82 -15.74 12.30
CA LYS A 94 -17.30 -16.73 13.23
C LYS A 94 -15.86 -16.45 13.62
N ASP A 95 -15.52 -16.80 14.84
CA ASP A 95 -14.15 -16.89 15.31
C ASP A 95 -13.51 -18.19 14.83
N MET A 96 -12.46 -18.06 14.02
CA MET A 96 -11.74 -19.17 13.39
C MET A 96 -10.31 -19.33 13.91
N ARG A 97 -9.96 -18.67 15.03
CA ARG A 97 -8.61 -18.72 15.61
C ARG A 97 -8.14 -20.14 15.92
N GLU A 98 -9.04 -20.97 16.46
CA GLU A 98 -8.70 -22.37 16.77
C GLU A 98 -8.28 -23.14 15.52
N LYS A 99 -8.95 -22.90 14.38
CA LYS A 99 -8.57 -23.52 13.08
C LYS A 99 -7.18 -23.07 12.63
N VAL A 100 -6.86 -21.81 12.78
CA VAL A 100 -5.52 -21.28 12.47
C VAL A 100 -4.46 -22.00 13.34
N ILE A 101 -4.70 -22.12 14.65
CA ILE A 101 -3.79 -22.79 15.59
C ILE A 101 -3.62 -24.29 15.24
N GLU A 102 -4.74 -24.99 14.98
CA GLU A 102 -4.72 -26.39 14.57
C GLU A 102 -3.89 -26.61 13.30
N ASN A 103 -4.12 -25.77 12.28
CA ASN A 103 -3.42 -25.88 11.00
C ASN A 103 -1.92 -25.56 11.14
N LEU A 104 -1.54 -24.53 11.87
CA LEU A 104 -0.13 -24.25 12.13
C LEU A 104 0.56 -25.38 12.89
N ARG A 105 -0.10 -25.98 13.89
CA ARG A 105 0.40 -27.17 14.63
C ARG A 105 0.53 -28.38 13.75
N LYS A 106 -0.45 -28.64 12.87
CA LYS A 106 -0.43 -29.77 11.92
C LYS A 106 0.83 -29.78 11.07
N TYR A 107 1.28 -28.63 10.61
CA TYR A 107 2.52 -28.47 9.82
C TYR A 107 3.76 -28.24 10.68
N ASP A 108 3.62 -28.16 12.00
CA ASP A 108 4.71 -27.86 12.93
C ASP A 108 5.39 -26.51 12.60
N ILE A 109 4.59 -25.51 12.29
CA ILE A 109 5.07 -24.16 11.94
C ILE A 109 5.54 -23.44 13.22
N GLU A 110 6.81 -23.04 13.23
CA GLU A 110 7.42 -22.33 14.35
C GLU A 110 7.03 -20.83 14.38
N ALA A 111 7.01 -20.20 13.21
CA ALA A 111 6.63 -18.78 13.10
C ALA A 111 6.02 -18.47 11.72
N LEU A 112 5.21 -17.40 11.69
CA LEU A 112 4.50 -16.89 10.54
C LEU A 112 5.09 -15.55 10.11
N VAL A 113 5.51 -15.45 8.83
CA VAL A 113 5.85 -14.16 8.19
C VAL A 113 4.59 -13.59 7.55
N VAL A 114 4.14 -12.44 8.03
CA VAL A 114 2.95 -11.73 7.54
C VAL A 114 3.39 -10.54 6.68
N ILE A 115 3.16 -10.64 5.37
CA ILE A 115 3.45 -9.55 4.43
C ILE A 115 2.15 -8.79 4.19
N GLY A 116 2.02 -7.57 4.73
CA GLY A 116 0.75 -6.85 4.63
C GLY A 116 0.81 -5.39 5.02
N GLY A 117 -0.31 -4.69 4.79
CA GLY A 117 -0.56 -3.34 5.29
C GLY A 117 -1.04 -3.36 6.74
N ASP A 118 -1.56 -2.22 7.20
CA ASP A 118 -2.07 -1.99 8.55
C ASP A 118 -3.03 -3.08 9.04
N GLY A 119 -4.08 -3.39 8.27
CA GLY A 119 -5.07 -4.41 8.65
C GLY A 119 -4.46 -5.81 8.81
N SER A 120 -3.58 -6.24 7.89
CA SER A 120 -2.96 -7.57 7.98
C SER A 120 -1.93 -7.65 9.10
N LEU A 121 -1.17 -6.58 9.33
CA LEU A 121 -0.22 -6.51 10.44
C LEU A 121 -0.94 -6.47 11.79
N ASN A 122 -2.11 -5.81 11.86
CA ASN A 122 -2.95 -5.81 13.05
C ASN A 122 -3.47 -7.20 13.37
N ILE A 123 -3.99 -7.94 12.38
CA ILE A 123 -4.38 -9.36 12.56
C ILE A 123 -3.18 -10.18 13.05
N GLY A 124 -1.99 -10.00 12.47
CA GLY A 124 -0.77 -10.67 12.91
C GLY A 124 -0.42 -10.35 14.36
N ALA A 125 -0.54 -9.08 14.77
CA ALA A 125 -0.30 -8.64 16.14
C ALA A 125 -1.33 -9.23 17.13
N GLU A 126 -2.60 -9.33 16.74
CA GLU A 126 -3.65 -9.95 17.54
C GLU A 126 -3.44 -11.47 17.68
N LEU A 127 -3.07 -12.18 16.61
CA LEU A 127 -2.72 -13.60 16.67
C LEU A 127 -1.51 -13.84 17.60
N ALA A 128 -0.53 -12.94 17.58
CA ALA A 128 0.62 -13.02 18.49
C ALA A 128 0.20 -12.83 19.95
N ARG A 129 -0.68 -11.87 20.21
CA ARG A 129 -1.12 -11.52 21.57
C ARG A 129 -2.06 -12.55 22.17
N GLU A 130 -3.04 -13.04 21.38
CA GLU A 130 -4.16 -13.83 21.89
C GLU A 130 -4.00 -15.34 21.68
N CYS A 131 -3.20 -15.73 20.68
CA CYS A 131 -3.02 -17.15 20.32
C CYS A 131 -1.59 -17.66 20.52
N ASP A 132 -0.68 -16.86 21.05
CA ASP A 132 0.75 -17.14 21.20
C ASP A 132 1.43 -17.59 19.88
N ILE A 133 0.90 -17.18 18.73
CA ILE A 133 1.50 -17.44 17.42
C ILE A 133 2.69 -16.49 17.24
N LYS A 134 3.85 -17.03 16.90
CA LYS A 134 5.06 -16.24 16.65
C LYS A 134 4.94 -15.59 15.27
N VAL A 135 5.00 -14.25 15.22
CA VAL A 135 4.77 -13.47 13.99
C VAL A 135 5.95 -12.55 13.71
N VAL A 136 6.32 -12.43 12.43
CA VAL A 136 7.21 -11.38 11.92
C VAL A 136 6.49 -10.67 10.78
N GLY A 137 6.28 -9.36 10.92
CA GLY A 137 5.61 -8.52 9.92
C GLY A 137 6.57 -7.95 8.87
N VAL A 138 6.06 -7.76 7.65
CA VAL A 138 6.77 -7.06 6.56
C VAL A 138 5.86 -5.95 6.03
N PRO A 139 6.32 -4.68 5.99
CA PRO A 139 5.50 -3.52 5.68
C PRO A 139 5.20 -3.41 4.19
N LYS A 140 3.98 -3.76 3.79
CA LYS A 140 3.48 -3.76 2.42
C LYS A 140 2.32 -2.78 2.28
N THR A 141 2.51 -1.71 1.54
CA THR A 141 1.44 -0.84 1.03
C THR A 141 2.02 0.11 -0.03
N ILE A 142 1.21 0.47 -1.02
CA ILE A 142 1.57 1.53 -1.97
C ILE A 142 1.40 2.92 -1.34
N ASP A 143 0.61 3.04 -0.29
CA ASP A 143 0.20 4.32 0.31
C ASP A 143 1.30 4.96 1.17
N ASN A 144 2.36 4.19 1.52
CA ASN A 144 3.48 4.62 2.38
C ASN A 144 3.03 5.17 3.74
N ASP A 145 1.91 4.65 4.24
CA ASP A 145 1.20 5.15 5.41
C ASP A 145 1.42 4.32 6.69
N LEU A 146 2.26 3.28 6.64
CA LEU A 146 2.60 2.51 7.83
C LEU A 146 3.54 3.28 8.75
N PRO A 147 3.21 3.38 10.05
CA PRO A 147 4.10 4.00 11.02
C PRO A 147 5.35 3.16 11.28
N CYS A 148 6.33 3.75 11.91
CA CYS A 148 7.59 3.10 12.30
C CYS A 148 8.46 2.61 11.12
N THR A 149 8.18 2.98 9.90
CA THR A 149 9.05 2.76 8.74
C THR A 149 9.11 4.00 7.86
N GLU A 150 10.26 4.32 7.33
CA GLU A 150 10.43 5.46 6.41
C GLU A 150 9.80 5.18 5.05
N ARG A 151 9.82 3.91 4.62
CA ARG A 151 9.34 3.52 3.30
C ARG A 151 8.70 2.13 3.34
N THR A 152 7.56 1.99 2.66
CA THR A 152 6.96 0.69 2.36
C THR A 152 7.30 0.29 0.94
N PHE A 153 7.42 -1.00 0.66
CA PHE A 153 7.59 -1.45 -0.72
C PHE A 153 6.25 -1.42 -1.47
N GLY A 154 6.32 -1.17 -2.76
CA GLY A 154 5.19 -0.90 -3.65
C GLY A 154 4.91 0.58 -3.85
N PHE A 155 5.33 1.44 -2.93
CA PHE A 155 5.15 2.88 -3.01
C PHE A 155 5.96 3.52 -4.16
N ASP A 156 7.23 3.14 -4.32
CA ASP A 156 8.08 3.69 -5.38
C ASP A 156 7.53 3.37 -6.77
N THR A 157 7.01 2.16 -6.95
CA THR A 157 6.38 1.75 -8.20
C THR A 157 5.07 2.51 -8.46
N ALA A 158 4.23 2.70 -7.43
CA ALA A 158 3.00 3.47 -7.57
C ALA A 158 3.29 4.94 -7.92
N MET A 159 4.29 5.54 -7.27
CA MET A 159 4.77 6.88 -7.56
C MET A 159 5.30 6.99 -9.00
N ALA A 160 6.13 6.04 -9.44
CA ALA A 160 6.68 6.01 -10.79
C ALA A 160 5.56 5.91 -11.85
N MET A 161 4.55 5.07 -11.62
CA MET A 161 3.38 4.93 -12.49
C MET A 161 2.59 6.24 -12.58
N ALA A 162 2.36 6.92 -11.44
CA ALA A 162 1.66 8.20 -11.42
C ALA A 162 2.47 9.30 -12.12
N THR A 163 3.80 9.31 -11.97
CA THR A 163 4.69 10.25 -12.66
C THR A 163 4.67 10.02 -14.17
N GLU A 164 4.75 8.77 -14.64
CA GLU A 164 4.63 8.44 -16.07
C GLU A 164 3.27 8.89 -16.64
N ALA A 165 2.19 8.72 -15.88
CA ALA A 165 0.87 9.20 -16.28
C ALA A 165 0.86 10.73 -16.43
N LEU A 166 1.50 11.48 -15.51
CA LEU A 166 1.63 12.94 -15.57
C LEU A 166 2.42 13.36 -16.82
N ASP A 167 3.55 12.72 -17.12
CA ASP A 167 4.35 13.01 -18.32
C ASP A 167 3.52 12.88 -19.60
N ARG A 168 2.63 11.88 -19.68
CA ARG A 168 1.70 11.69 -20.81
C ARG A 168 0.61 12.77 -20.83
N LEU A 169 0.07 13.16 -19.66
CA LEU A 169 -0.96 14.19 -19.55
C LEU A 169 -0.44 15.57 -19.94
N HIS A 170 0.83 15.89 -19.65
CA HIS A 170 1.44 17.16 -20.05
C HIS A 170 1.31 17.44 -21.55
N THR A 171 1.65 16.48 -22.37
CA THR A 171 1.65 16.66 -23.84
C THR A 171 0.24 16.88 -24.40
N THR A 172 -0.76 16.18 -23.88
CA THR A 172 -2.15 16.36 -24.30
C THR A 172 -2.77 17.64 -23.71
N ALA A 173 -2.41 18.00 -22.47
CA ALA A 173 -2.85 19.25 -21.84
C ALA A 173 -2.36 20.47 -22.64
N GLU A 174 -1.08 20.49 -23.05
CA GLU A 174 -0.47 21.54 -23.85
C GLU A 174 -1.13 21.64 -25.24
N SER A 175 -1.34 20.50 -25.90
CA SER A 175 -1.92 20.45 -27.26
C SER A 175 -3.35 20.97 -27.32
N HIS A 176 -4.12 20.76 -26.26
CA HIS A 176 -5.54 21.15 -26.20
C HIS A 176 -5.84 22.37 -25.33
N HIS A 177 -4.83 22.95 -24.68
CA HIS A 177 -4.98 24.10 -23.79
C HIS A 177 -5.97 23.87 -22.63
N ARG A 178 -5.87 22.68 -21.99
CA ARG A 178 -6.79 22.20 -20.96
C ARG A 178 -6.17 22.18 -19.58
N VAL A 179 -7.02 22.05 -18.58
CA VAL A 179 -6.60 21.58 -17.25
C VAL A 179 -6.76 20.08 -17.22
N MET A 180 -5.67 19.36 -16.93
CA MET A 180 -5.70 17.92 -16.73
C MET A 180 -5.56 17.60 -15.24
N VAL A 181 -6.52 16.88 -14.71
CA VAL A 181 -6.56 16.42 -13.31
C VAL A 181 -6.21 14.94 -13.27
N LEU A 182 -5.22 14.56 -12.48
CA LEU A 182 -4.90 13.16 -12.20
C LEU A 182 -5.31 12.81 -10.77
N GLU A 183 -6.28 11.90 -10.62
CA GLU A 183 -6.61 11.32 -9.33
C GLU A 183 -5.74 10.09 -9.07
N VAL A 184 -5.09 10.05 -7.91
CA VAL A 184 -4.20 8.96 -7.47
C VAL A 184 -4.68 8.35 -6.16
N MET A 185 -4.33 7.09 -5.95
CA MET A 185 -4.58 6.38 -4.70
C MET A 185 -3.73 6.97 -3.55
N GLY A 186 -3.91 6.44 -2.34
CA GLY A 186 -3.18 6.85 -1.14
C GLY A 186 -4.09 6.84 0.10
N ARG A 187 -5.38 6.55 -0.06
CA ARG A 187 -6.40 6.51 1.00
C ARG A 187 -6.42 7.82 1.81
N TYR A 188 -6.03 7.75 3.07
CA TYR A 188 -6.03 8.88 4.01
C TYR A 188 -4.69 9.61 4.07
N ALA A 189 -3.71 9.26 3.19
CA ALA A 189 -2.38 9.84 3.16
C ALA A 189 -2.01 10.29 1.74
N GLY A 190 -1.49 11.50 1.63
CA GLY A 190 -1.17 12.16 0.36
C GLY A 190 0.21 11.84 -0.22
N TRP A 191 0.90 10.79 0.25
CA TRP A 191 2.28 10.50 -0.15
C TRP A 191 2.46 10.30 -1.65
N ILE A 192 1.57 9.53 -2.30
CA ILE A 192 1.65 9.28 -3.75
C ILE A 192 1.43 10.60 -4.50
N ALA A 193 0.37 11.34 -4.17
CA ALA A 193 0.04 12.60 -4.82
C ALA A 193 1.16 13.63 -4.68
N LEU A 194 1.73 13.76 -3.48
CA LEU A 194 2.81 14.70 -3.20
C LEU A 194 4.06 14.39 -4.02
N HIS A 195 4.55 13.15 -3.92
CA HIS A 195 5.80 12.78 -4.58
C HIS A 195 5.66 12.74 -6.10
N SER A 196 4.58 12.15 -6.63
CA SER A 196 4.36 12.11 -8.08
C SER A 196 4.04 13.50 -8.64
N GLY A 197 3.30 14.32 -7.92
CA GLY A 197 2.98 15.69 -8.34
C GLY A 197 4.22 16.58 -8.44
N ILE A 198 5.14 16.50 -7.47
CA ILE A 198 6.42 17.20 -7.53
C ILE A 198 7.29 16.65 -8.68
N ALA A 199 7.43 15.33 -8.78
CA ALA A 199 8.24 14.68 -9.79
C ALA A 199 7.70 14.90 -11.21
N GLY A 200 6.38 14.89 -11.39
CA GLY A 200 5.70 15.08 -12.66
C GLY A 200 5.38 16.55 -12.99
N GLY A 201 5.90 17.52 -12.23
CA GLY A 201 5.76 18.94 -12.55
C GLY A 201 4.31 19.46 -12.50
N ALA A 202 3.50 19.00 -11.56
CA ALA A 202 2.16 19.52 -11.33
C ALA A 202 2.18 21.01 -10.94
N ASP A 203 1.09 21.70 -11.18
CA ASP A 203 0.89 23.10 -10.76
C ASP A 203 0.14 23.21 -9.44
N VAL A 204 -0.72 22.20 -9.20
CA VAL A 204 -1.55 22.06 -8.00
C VAL A 204 -1.47 20.62 -7.52
N ILE A 205 -1.33 20.44 -6.20
CA ILE A 205 -1.35 19.11 -5.54
C ILE A 205 -2.31 19.20 -4.36
N LEU A 206 -3.39 18.40 -4.38
CA LEU A 206 -4.38 18.36 -3.31
C LEU A 206 -4.23 17.10 -2.49
N LEU A 207 -4.07 17.25 -1.18
CA LEU A 207 -3.76 16.20 -0.21
C LEU A 207 -4.87 16.06 0.84
N PRO A 208 -5.07 14.87 1.42
CA PRO A 208 -6.01 14.72 2.54
C PRO A 208 -5.60 15.55 3.77
N GLU A 209 -4.30 15.74 3.98
CA GLU A 209 -3.73 16.42 5.15
C GLU A 209 -3.86 17.96 5.08
N ILE A 210 -4.17 18.50 3.91
CA ILE A 210 -4.39 19.93 3.66
C ILE A 210 -5.77 20.09 3.02
N PRO A 211 -6.85 20.28 3.83
CA PRO A 211 -8.18 20.57 3.28
C PRO A 211 -8.13 21.77 2.36
N TYR A 212 -8.56 21.59 1.11
CA TYR A 212 -8.38 22.61 0.10
C TYR A 212 -9.54 23.60 0.02
N LYS A 213 -9.22 24.83 -0.38
CA LYS A 213 -10.15 25.84 -0.92
C LYS A 213 -10.02 25.89 -2.43
N LEU A 214 -11.12 26.12 -3.14
CA LEU A 214 -11.07 26.25 -4.60
C LEU A 214 -10.46 27.57 -5.06
N GLU A 215 -10.62 28.64 -4.28
CA GLU A 215 -10.16 29.97 -4.65
C GLU A 215 -8.64 30.01 -4.93
N PRO A 216 -7.72 29.48 -4.08
CA PRO A 216 -6.30 29.42 -4.40
C PRO A 216 -5.98 28.56 -5.63
N VAL A 217 -6.70 27.46 -5.83
CA VAL A 217 -6.54 26.58 -7.01
C VAL A 217 -6.88 27.37 -8.30
N ILE A 218 -8.05 28.03 -8.30
CA ILE A 218 -8.52 28.85 -9.43
C ILE A 218 -7.55 30.00 -9.69
N ALA A 219 -7.12 30.72 -8.64
CA ALA A 219 -6.17 31.82 -8.75
C ALA A 219 -4.84 31.36 -9.38
N LYS A 220 -4.33 30.18 -8.97
CA LYS A 220 -3.13 29.58 -9.56
C LYS A 220 -3.29 29.32 -11.06
N ILE A 221 -4.40 28.70 -11.47
CA ILE A 221 -4.67 28.38 -12.89
C ILE A 221 -4.80 29.67 -13.72
N GLN A 222 -5.53 30.67 -13.19
CA GLN A 222 -5.71 31.96 -13.88
C GLN A 222 -4.39 32.73 -13.99
N ALA A 223 -3.57 32.75 -12.94
CA ALA A 223 -2.25 33.38 -12.97
C ALA A 223 -1.34 32.77 -14.02
N ARG A 224 -1.37 31.43 -14.17
CA ARG A 224 -0.63 30.72 -15.21
C ARG A 224 -1.11 31.14 -16.61
N LYS A 225 -2.43 31.18 -16.82
CA LYS A 225 -3.01 31.64 -18.10
C LYS A 225 -2.60 33.07 -18.42
N ALA A 226 -2.64 33.96 -17.44
CA ALA A 226 -2.20 35.37 -17.61
C ALA A 226 -0.71 35.47 -17.93
N ALA A 227 0.12 34.56 -17.45
CA ALA A 227 1.54 34.43 -17.77
C ALA A 227 1.83 33.74 -19.11
N GLY A 228 0.81 33.47 -19.93
CA GLY A 228 0.93 32.85 -21.24
C GLY A 228 1.08 31.32 -21.22
N LYS A 229 0.82 30.68 -20.08
CA LYS A 229 0.77 29.21 -19.93
C LYS A 229 -0.65 28.74 -20.20
N ASN A 230 -0.88 28.06 -21.30
CA ASN A 230 -2.22 27.74 -21.77
C ASN A 230 -2.81 26.45 -21.18
N PHE A 231 -2.08 25.72 -20.35
CA PHE A 231 -2.55 24.49 -19.69
C PHE A 231 -2.12 24.46 -18.22
N SER A 232 -2.75 23.58 -17.45
CA SER A 232 -2.34 23.29 -16.06
C SER A 232 -2.52 21.80 -15.74
N ILE A 233 -1.67 21.32 -14.85
CA ILE A 233 -1.70 19.95 -14.32
C ILE A 233 -2.04 20.00 -12.83
N VAL A 234 -3.07 19.24 -12.45
CA VAL A 234 -3.56 19.12 -11.08
C VAL A 234 -3.46 17.67 -10.64
N VAL A 235 -2.83 17.40 -9.51
CA VAL A 235 -2.81 16.06 -8.89
C VAL A 235 -3.70 16.07 -7.66
N VAL A 236 -4.60 15.10 -7.58
CA VAL A 236 -5.56 14.99 -6.48
C VAL A 236 -5.42 13.62 -5.83
N ALA A 237 -5.10 13.56 -4.54
CA ALA A 237 -5.23 12.33 -3.78
C ALA A 237 -6.70 11.95 -3.65
N GLU A 238 -7.06 10.66 -3.77
CA GLU A 238 -8.45 10.19 -3.64
C GLU A 238 -9.13 10.58 -2.31
N GLY A 239 -8.32 10.81 -1.27
CA GLY A 239 -8.77 11.28 0.05
C GLY A 239 -8.78 12.80 0.21
N ALA A 240 -8.40 13.58 -0.80
CA ALA A 240 -8.47 15.03 -0.73
C ALA A 240 -9.91 15.52 -0.59
N HIS A 241 -10.12 16.54 0.25
CA HIS A 241 -11.46 17.08 0.50
C HIS A 241 -11.42 18.60 0.66
N PRO A 242 -12.52 19.31 0.35
CA PRO A 242 -12.58 20.75 0.58
C PRO A 242 -12.61 21.08 2.08
N GLU A 243 -12.17 22.27 2.45
CA GLU A 243 -12.27 22.78 3.83
C GLU A 243 -13.74 22.75 4.30
N GLY A 244 -13.97 22.16 5.48
CA GLY A 244 -15.33 21.96 6.02
C GLY A 244 -16.18 20.90 5.30
N GLY A 245 -15.64 20.21 4.31
CA GLY A 245 -16.30 19.12 3.59
C GLY A 245 -15.77 17.74 3.96
N GLU A 246 -16.33 16.71 3.32
CA GLU A 246 -15.99 15.31 3.54
C GLU A 246 -15.26 14.72 2.33
N MET A 247 -14.49 13.64 2.57
CA MET A 247 -13.86 12.84 1.52
C MET A 247 -14.91 12.25 0.59
N SER A 248 -14.57 12.11 -0.67
CA SER A 248 -15.45 11.50 -1.67
C SER A 248 -15.43 9.98 -1.56
N ILE A 249 -16.62 9.39 -1.37
CA ILE A 249 -16.80 7.94 -1.26
C ILE A 249 -17.33 7.42 -2.60
N ALA A 250 -16.54 6.57 -3.28
CA ALA A 250 -16.96 5.93 -4.52
C ALA A 250 -17.94 4.77 -4.27
N ARG A 251 -17.70 3.97 -3.23
CA ARG A 251 -18.58 2.86 -2.83
C ARG A 251 -18.28 2.32 -1.44
N MET A 252 -19.27 1.63 -0.85
CA MET A 252 -19.10 0.79 0.34
C MET A 252 -18.97 -0.67 -0.07
N VAL A 253 -18.11 -1.44 0.63
CA VAL A 253 -17.88 -2.87 0.41
C VAL A 253 -18.07 -3.61 1.72
N GLU A 254 -19.18 -4.34 1.84
CA GLU A 254 -19.47 -5.15 3.03
C GLU A 254 -18.45 -6.28 3.22
N GLY A 255 -18.17 -6.64 4.46
CA GLY A 255 -17.27 -7.74 4.82
C GLY A 255 -15.77 -7.46 4.57
N SER A 256 -15.41 -6.25 4.13
CA SER A 256 -14.00 -5.83 4.03
C SER A 256 -13.51 -5.26 5.35
N PHE A 257 -12.23 -5.46 5.70
CA PHE A 257 -11.57 -4.75 6.82
C PHE A 257 -11.67 -3.23 6.67
N GLU A 258 -11.79 -2.79 5.44
CA GLU A 258 -11.91 -1.42 5.02
C GLU A 258 -13.13 -1.30 4.13
N PRO A 259 -14.31 -0.98 4.69
CA PRO A 259 -15.54 -0.94 3.90
C PRO A 259 -15.59 0.25 2.94
N ILE A 260 -14.93 1.37 3.28
CA ILE A 260 -14.96 2.60 2.48
C ILE A 260 -13.96 2.49 1.31
N ARG A 261 -14.45 2.76 0.12
CA ARG A 261 -13.61 2.99 -1.08
C ARG A 261 -13.74 4.45 -1.46
N LEU A 262 -12.65 5.19 -1.33
CA LEU A 262 -12.54 6.58 -1.74
C LEU A 262 -12.48 6.68 -3.27
N GLY A 263 -12.78 7.85 -3.83
CA GLY A 263 -12.69 8.15 -5.24
C GLY A 263 -13.69 9.19 -5.70
N GLY A 264 -13.42 9.81 -6.85
CA GLY A 264 -14.22 10.87 -7.45
C GLY A 264 -13.88 12.27 -6.94
N ALA A 265 -12.83 12.43 -6.13
CA ALA A 265 -12.34 13.74 -5.70
C ALA A 265 -11.79 14.53 -6.89
N GLY A 266 -11.03 13.88 -7.77
CA GLY A 266 -10.47 14.49 -8.97
C GLY A 266 -11.54 14.97 -9.96
N GLU A 267 -12.61 14.19 -10.15
CA GLU A 267 -13.73 14.60 -11.02
C GLU A 267 -14.43 15.85 -10.51
N LYS A 268 -14.72 15.91 -9.20
CA LYS A 268 -15.32 17.10 -8.56
C LYS A 268 -14.44 18.33 -8.71
N VAL A 269 -13.11 18.16 -8.53
CA VAL A 269 -12.15 19.26 -8.71
C VAL A 269 -12.11 19.72 -10.17
N ALA A 270 -12.08 18.79 -11.14
CA ALA A 270 -12.09 19.12 -12.56
C ALA A 270 -13.35 19.90 -12.96
N GLN A 271 -14.51 19.43 -12.52
CA GLN A 271 -15.80 20.11 -12.78
C GLN A 271 -15.80 21.53 -12.18
N ALA A 272 -15.39 21.69 -10.92
CA ALA A 272 -15.37 22.99 -10.26
C ALA A 272 -14.39 23.98 -10.94
N ILE A 273 -13.24 23.50 -11.43
CA ILE A 273 -12.29 24.32 -12.21
C ILE A 273 -12.95 24.76 -13.52
N GLU A 274 -13.58 23.86 -14.27
CA GLU A 274 -14.24 24.20 -15.55
C GLU A 274 -15.35 25.22 -15.34
N GLU A 275 -16.22 25.04 -14.34
CA GLU A 275 -17.32 25.95 -14.02
C GLU A 275 -16.84 27.37 -13.66
N GLN A 276 -15.74 27.49 -12.89
CA GLN A 276 -15.28 28.79 -12.40
C GLN A 276 -14.30 29.51 -13.36
N THR A 277 -13.61 28.76 -14.24
CA THR A 277 -12.60 29.35 -15.13
C THR A 277 -13.05 29.41 -16.59
N GLY A 278 -14.02 28.62 -16.99
CA GLY A 278 -14.40 28.38 -18.38
C GLY A 278 -13.31 27.62 -19.18
N ILE A 279 -12.28 27.09 -18.52
CA ILE A 279 -11.22 26.30 -19.17
C ILE A 279 -11.64 24.85 -19.14
N GLU A 280 -11.69 24.20 -20.31
CA GLU A 280 -12.01 22.79 -20.41
C GLU A 280 -11.09 21.95 -19.52
N SER A 281 -11.69 21.17 -18.60
CA SER A 281 -10.98 20.39 -17.60
C SER A 281 -11.36 18.91 -17.73
N ARG A 282 -10.38 18.01 -17.60
CA ARG A 282 -10.61 16.56 -17.70
C ARG A 282 -9.91 15.85 -16.57
N CYS A 283 -10.60 14.88 -15.99
CA CYS A 283 -10.05 14.02 -14.94
C CYS A 283 -9.63 12.67 -15.53
N THR A 284 -8.50 12.17 -15.08
CA THR A 284 -8.04 10.80 -15.26
C THR A 284 -7.88 10.16 -13.88
N VAL A 285 -8.61 9.09 -13.61
CA VAL A 285 -8.49 8.31 -12.39
C VAL A 285 -7.53 7.17 -12.65
N LEU A 286 -6.35 7.19 -12.04
CA LEU A 286 -5.33 6.17 -12.27
C LEU A 286 -5.67 4.83 -11.61
N GLY A 287 -6.28 4.87 -10.43
CA GLY A 287 -6.86 3.71 -9.75
C GLY A 287 -5.89 2.53 -9.62
N TYR A 288 -6.39 1.34 -9.93
CA TYR A 288 -5.65 0.08 -9.76
C TYR A 288 -4.41 -0.10 -10.66
N LEU A 289 -4.19 0.75 -11.66
CA LEU A 289 -2.92 0.74 -12.41
C LEU A 289 -1.72 0.93 -11.49
N GLN A 290 -1.87 1.67 -10.40
CA GLN A 290 -0.83 1.91 -9.39
C GLN A 290 -0.47 0.66 -8.57
N ARG A 291 -1.33 -0.36 -8.55
CA ARG A 291 -1.09 -1.63 -7.85
C ARG A 291 -0.47 -2.70 -8.72
N GLY A 292 -0.51 -2.53 -10.03
CA GLY A 292 -0.09 -3.52 -11.02
C GLY A 292 1.34 -3.32 -11.52
N GLY A 293 1.72 -4.20 -12.41
CA GLY A 293 2.96 -4.11 -13.14
C GLY A 293 4.19 -4.62 -12.40
N SER A 294 5.32 -4.47 -13.07
CA SER A 294 6.63 -4.91 -12.58
C SER A 294 7.19 -3.92 -11.56
N PRO A 295 7.69 -4.36 -10.40
CA PRO A 295 8.27 -3.45 -9.42
C PRO A 295 9.49 -2.72 -9.98
N THR A 296 9.67 -1.45 -9.60
CA THR A 296 10.88 -0.68 -9.89
C THR A 296 12.11 -1.35 -9.29
N ALA A 297 13.30 -0.95 -9.73
CA ALA A 297 14.56 -1.44 -9.15
C ALA A 297 14.63 -1.16 -7.63
N PHE A 298 14.15 0.01 -7.20
CA PHE A 298 14.11 0.38 -5.79
C PHE A 298 13.22 -0.58 -4.99
N ASP A 299 11.96 -0.78 -5.41
CA ASP A 299 11.04 -1.69 -4.72
C ASP A 299 11.53 -3.14 -4.73
N ARG A 300 12.20 -3.61 -5.80
CA ARG A 300 12.81 -4.95 -5.81
C ARG A 300 13.87 -5.10 -4.74
N VAL A 301 14.79 -4.14 -4.62
CA VAL A 301 15.88 -4.17 -3.64
C VAL A 301 15.31 -4.06 -2.22
N LEU A 302 14.42 -3.10 -1.96
CA LEU A 302 13.80 -2.92 -0.66
C LEU A 302 13.01 -4.16 -0.23
N SER A 303 12.20 -4.72 -1.14
CA SER A 303 11.45 -5.97 -0.91
C SER A 303 12.37 -7.14 -0.52
N MET A 304 13.49 -7.30 -1.22
CA MET A 304 14.44 -8.37 -0.89
C MET A 304 15.11 -8.12 0.47
N ARG A 305 15.49 -6.88 0.80
CA ARG A 305 16.06 -6.52 2.10
C ARG A 305 15.06 -6.84 3.23
N TYR A 306 13.80 -6.46 3.08
CA TYR A 306 12.75 -6.80 4.04
C TYR A 306 12.53 -8.30 4.18
N GLY A 307 12.48 -9.03 3.07
CA GLY A 307 12.26 -10.47 3.10
C GLY A 307 13.39 -11.24 3.77
N VAL A 308 14.65 -10.86 3.50
CA VAL A 308 15.83 -11.44 4.17
C VAL A 308 15.78 -11.15 5.67
N ALA A 309 15.59 -9.89 6.06
CA ALA A 309 15.57 -9.48 7.46
C ALA A 309 14.44 -10.16 8.26
N ALA A 310 13.25 -10.33 7.63
CA ALA A 310 12.14 -11.05 8.27
C ALA A 310 12.46 -12.53 8.52
N ALA A 311 13.07 -13.21 7.55
CA ALA A 311 13.51 -14.59 7.73
C ALA A 311 14.63 -14.71 8.78
N GLU A 312 15.60 -13.80 8.78
CA GLU A 312 16.65 -13.75 9.78
C GLU A 312 16.11 -13.48 11.19
N ALA A 313 15.11 -12.60 11.35
CA ALA A 313 14.43 -12.39 12.64
C ALA A 313 13.82 -13.70 13.15
N CYS A 314 13.12 -14.45 12.28
CA CYS A 314 12.61 -15.78 12.62
C CYS A 314 13.74 -16.75 13.03
N LEU A 315 14.86 -16.78 12.30
CA LEU A 315 16.01 -17.64 12.59
C LEU A 315 16.64 -17.31 13.96
N ARG A 316 16.71 -16.03 14.31
CA ARG A 316 17.17 -15.54 15.63
C ARG A 316 16.13 -15.65 16.74
N ARG A 317 14.90 -16.13 16.43
CA ARG A 317 13.77 -16.18 17.36
C ARG A 317 13.33 -14.82 17.88
N GLU A 318 13.53 -13.80 17.07
CA GLU A 318 13.07 -12.44 17.32
C GLU A 318 11.65 -12.30 16.74
N TYR A 319 10.65 -12.57 17.57
CA TYR A 319 9.25 -12.63 17.16
C TYR A 319 8.44 -11.42 17.62
N ASN A 320 7.24 -11.31 17.06
CA ASN A 320 6.27 -10.25 17.36
C ASN A 320 6.81 -8.86 17.00
N VAL A 321 7.61 -8.83 15.93
CA VAL A 321 8.23 -7.64 15.37
C VAL A 321 7.82 -7.44 13.92
N MET A 322 7.95 -6.21 13.44
CA MET A 322 7.93 -5.86 12.01
C MET A 322 9.32 -5.40 11.58
N VAL A 323 9.78 -5.85 10.42
CA VAL A 323 10.98 -5.27 9.80
C VAL A 323 10.66 -3.86 9.29
N SER A 324 11.60 -2.94 9.43
CA SER A 324 11.39 -1.51 9.20
C SER A 324 12.63 -0.88 8.58
N LEU A 325 12.45 0.07 7.68
CA LEU A 325 13.54 0.90 7.16
C LEU A 325 13.71 2.13 8.06
N TYR A 326 14.92 2.32 8.57
CA TYR A 326 15.29 3.49 9.36
C TYR A 326 16.74 3.89 9.06
N HIS A 327 16.96 5.13 8.59
CA HIS A 327 18.28 5.64 8.17
C HIS A 327 19.04 4.67 7.25
N ASP A 328 18.34 4.20 6.21
CA ASP A 328 18.84 3.21 5.24
C ASP A 328 19.28 1.85 5.84
N GLN A 329 18.91 1.55 7.08
CA GLN A 329 19.11 0.25 7.70
C GLN A 329 17.79 -0.48 7.90
N ILE A 330 17.80 -1.82 7.77
CA ILE A 330 16.64 -2.61 8.17
C ILE A 330 16.82 -2.95 9.65
N VAL A 331 15.84 -2.52 10.43
CA VAL A 331 15.73 -2.76 11.87
C VAL A 331 14.43 -3.49 12.18
N THR A 332 14.24 -3.94 13.42
CA THR A 332 12.98 -4.50 13.89
C THR A 332 12.29 -3.54 14.86
N VAL A 333 10.97 -3.48 14.79
CA VAL A 333 10.12 -2.74 15.72
C VAL A 333 8.99 -3.65 16.22
N PHE A 334 8.44 -3.40 17.40
CA PHE A 334 7.30 -4.18 17.88
C PHE A 334 6.12 -4.06 16.92
N ILE A 335 5.54 -5.20 16.51
CA ILE A 335 4.46 -5.25 15.52
C ILE A 335 3.22 -4.45 15.94
N GLN A 336 2.92 -4.37 17.24
CA GLN A 336 1.81 -3.57 17.77
C GLN A 336 1.95 -2.07 17.48
N LYS A 337 3.19 -1.57 17.40
CA LYS A 337 3.45 -0.17 17.02
C LYS A 337 3.18 0.08 15.54
N ALA A 338 3.41 -0.93 14.70
CA ALA A 338 3.15 -0.86 13.26
C ALA A 338 1.64 -0.85 12.93
N ALA A 339 0.81 -1.39 13.81
CA ALA A 339 -0.64 -1.41 13.72
C ALA A 339 -1.33 -0.17 14.33
N SER A 340 -0.57 0.90 14.64
CA SER A 340 -1.10 2.15 15.19
C SER A 340 -1.66 3.08 14.10
N LYS A 341 -1.89 4.36 14.44
CA LYS A 341 -2.45 5.34 13.47
C LYS A 341 -1.60 5.45 12.19
N PRO A 342 -2.22 5.52 11.02
CA PRO A 342 -1.52 5.70 9.74
C PRO A 342 -0.59 6.92 9.76
N ARG A 343 0.55 6.81 9.08
CA ARG A 343 1.52 7.87 8.91
C ARG A 343 1.06 8.80 7.78
N GLN A 344 0.66 9.98 8.14
CA GLN A 344 0.27 11.05 7.21
C GLN A 344 1.47 11.89 6.78
N VAL A 345 1.30 12.69 5.73
CA VAL A 345 2.28 13.70 5.29
C VAL A 345 2.28 14.85 6.31
N PRO A 346 3.41 15.14 6.97
CA PRO A 346 3.46 16.31 7.85
C PRO A 346 3.34 17.58 7.01
N VAL A 347 2.38 18.44 7.34
CA VAL A 347 2.08 19.66 6.57
C VAL A 347 3.22 20.70 6.59
N ASP A 348 4.10 20.61 7.57
CA ASP A 348 5.32 21.40 7.73
C ASP A 348 6.59 20.71 7.22
N SER A 349 6.45 19.58 6.54
CA SER A 349 7.58 18.80 6.03
C SER A 349 8.41 19.58 5.00
N GLU A 350 9.69 19.20 4.90
CA GLU A 350 10.62 19.79 3.94
C GLU A 350 10.11 19.65 2.50
N ILE A 351 9.50 18.51 2.15
CA ILE A 351 9.02 18.28 0.78
C ILE A 351 7.81 19.16 0.41
N ILE A 352 6.88 19.43 1.34
CA ILE A 352 5.79 20.41 1.13
C ILE A 352 6.38 21.81 0.93
N ARG A 353 7.35 22.18 1.80
CA ARG A 353 8.05 23.46 1.67
C ARG A 353 8.78 23.59 0.33
N THR A 354 9.43 22.52 -0.13
CA THR A 354 10.07 22.47 -1.46
C THR A 354 9.04 22.71 -2.56
N GLY A 355 7.88 22.03 -2.52
CA GLY A 355 6.80 22.27 -3.47
C GLY A 355 6.35 23.73 -3.49
N ARG A 356 6.14 24.34 -2.33
CA ARG A 356 5.76 25.77 -2.23
C ARG A 356 6.83 26.70 -2.80
N GLN A 357 8.12 26.43 -2.56
CA GLN A 357 9.22 27.22 -3.14
C GLN A 357 9.31 27.08 -4.66
N LEU A 358 8.90 25.98 -5.22
CA LEU A 358 8.75 25.76 -6.66
C LEU A 358 7.47 26.41 -7.23
N GLY A 359 6.65 27.01 -6.37
CA GLY A 359 5.43 27.69 -6.75
C GLY A 359 4.22 26.76 -6.92
N LEU A 360 4.25 25.53 -6.40
CA LEU A 360 3.09 24.64 -6.40
C LEU A 360 2.03 25.15 -5.42
N CYS A 361 0.76 25.00 -5.79
CA CYS A 361 -0.38 25.31 -4.94
C CYS A 361 -0.88 24.02 -4.26
N PHE A 362 -1.15 24.09 -2.95
CA PHE A 362 -1.73 22.99 -2.19
C PHE A 362 -3.20 23.24 -1.81
N GLY A 363 -3.81 24.30 -2.34
CA GLY A 363 -5.20 24.64 -2.10
C GLY A 363 -5.46 25.41 -0.80
N ASP A 364 -4.43 25.92 -0.14
CA ASP A 364 -4.50 26.68 1.12
C ASP A 364 -4.04 28.15 0.97
#